data_ae5ff9740f01795369c837aad870b947
#
_entry.id   ae5ff9740f01795369c837aad870b947
#
_cell.length_a   1.000
_cell.length_b   1.000
_cell.length_c   1.000
_cell.angle_alpha   90.00
_cell.angle_beta   90.00
_cell.angle_gamma   90.00
#
_symmetry.space_group_name_H-M   'P 1'
#
loop_
_entity.id
_entity.type
_entity.pdbx_description
1 polymer ?
#
loop_
_entity_poly.entity_id
_entity_poly.type
_entity_poly.pdbx_seq_one_letter_code
_entity_poly.pdbx_strand_id
1 'polypeptide(L)'
;MSAATTSFPNRPAAWDLPSRGKVAMAGLIIAESAIFTIFVVAYLFYLGKSITGPTPREVLETPIFYTICLLSSSLTIHFAAKCLARSITFAFLGLWLLTITLGGLFLYGTAQEWHRLIYEHGLTISTNLFGTTYYSLVGLHAFHVTAGLIMLAIVAVFGLAGRVSVKQSGRIEVLSMYWHFVDAVWVVVFTVVYLLGR
;
A
#
# COMPACT_ATOMS: atom_id res chain seq x y z
N MET A 1 -13.44 68.05 5.59
CA MET A 1 -14.23 66.91 5.20
C MET A 1 -13.33 65.68 5.36
N SER A 2 -13.55 64.94 6.45
CA SER A 2 -12.75 63.76 6.80
C SER A 2 -13.43 62.54 6.21
N ALA A 3 -12.75 61.81 5.31
CA ALA A 3 -13.25 60.60 4.72
C ALA A 3 -13.14 59.47 5.75
N ALA A 4 -14.27 58.97 6.21
CA ALA A 4 -14.35 57.78 7.07
C ALA A 4 -13.96 56.53 6.24
N THR A 5 -12.82 55.93 6.55
CA THR A 5 -12.42 54.61 6.06
C THR A 5 -13.32 53.55 6.72
N THR A 6 -14.31 53.09 5.99
CA THR A 6 -15.09 51.91 6.39
C THR A 6 -14.21 50.65 6.31
N SER A 7 -13.75 50.20 7.47
CA SER A 7 -13.14 48.88 7.60
C SER A 7 -14.23 47.82 7.46
N PHE A 8 -14.19 47.03 6.37
CA PHE A 8 -15.05 45.84 6.23
C PHE A 8 -14.63 44.80 7.27
N PRO A 9 -15.54 44.35 8.16
CA PRO A 9 -15.22 43.34 9.15
C PRO A 9 -15.18 41.95 8.44
N ASN A 10 -14.13 41.20 8.77
CA ASN A 10 -14.00 39.75 8.62
C ASN A 10 -14.35 39.16 7.23
N ARG A 11 -13.30 38.98 6.42
CA ARG A 11 -13.33 37.84 5.47
C ARG A 11 -13.50 36.56 6.29
N PRO A 12 -14.53 35.74 6.01
CA PRO A 12 -14.61 34.41 6.62
C PRO A 12 -13.29 33.72 6.36
N ALA A 13 -12.78 33.00 7.37
CA ALA A 13 -11.55 32.23 7.27
C ALA A 13 -11.59 31.43 5.96
N ALA A 14 -10.61 31.67 5.09
CA ALA A 14 -10.52 30.90 3.84
C ALA A 14 -10.46 29.43 4.22
N TRP A 15 -11.42 28.64 3.77
CA TRP A 15 -11.43 27.19 3.98
C TRP A 15 -10.15 26.63 3.34
N ASP A 16 -9.27 26.08 4.16
CA ASP A 16 -8.08 25.38 3.68
C ASP A 16 -8.51 24.09 2.98
N LEU A 17 -8.82 24.22 1.71
CA LEU A 17 -9.17 23.06 0.88
C LEU A 17 -7.94 22.15 0.72
N PRO A 18 -8.12 20.82 0.85
CA PRO A 18 -7.04 19.87 0.63
C PRO A 18 -6.49 20.03 -0.79
N SER A 19 -5.18 19.80 -0.95
CA SER A 19 -4.54 19.91 -2.26
C SER A 19 -5.21 18.96 -3.28
N ARG A 20 -5.24 19.35 -4.54
CA ARG A 20 -5.82 18.53 -5.64
C ARG A 20 -5.27 17.11 -5.67
N GLY A 21 -3.97 16.94 -5.33
CA GLY A 21 -3.35 15.63 -5.26
C GLY A 21 -3.92 14.75 -4.12
N LYS A 22 -4.19 15.32 -2.94
CA LYS A 22 -4.80 14.58 -1.83
C LYS A 22 -6.23 14.16 -2.15
N VAL A 23 -7.02 15.04 -2.79
CA VAL A 23 -8.40 14.71 -3.20
C VAL A 23 -8.40 13.60 -4.25
N ALA A 24 -7.53 13.69 -5.26
CA ALA A 24 -7.40 12.66 -6.29
C ALA A 24 -6.97 11.31 -5.68
N MET A 25 -6.00 11.31 -4.76
CA MET A 25 -5.56 10.09 -4.07
C MET A 25 -6.67 9.50 -3.21
N ALA A 26 -7.43 10.32 -2.48
CA ALA A 26 -8.58 9.84 -1.71
C ALA A 26 -9.64 9.19 -2.61
N GLY A 27 -9.94 9.78 -3.77
CA GLY A 27 -10.84 9.19 -4.76
C GLY A 27 -10.33 7.84 -5.30
N LEU A 28 -9.03 7.74 -5.59
CA LEU A 28 -8.39 6.47 -5.98
C LEU A 28 -8.53 5.41 -4.88
N ILE A 29 -8.20 5.76 -3.64
CA ILE A 29 -8.28 4.85 -2.48
C ILE A 29 -9.71 4.31 -2.32
N ILE A 30 -10.73 5.16 -2.47
CA ILE A 30 -12.14 4.73 -2.38
C ILE A 30 -12.47 3.73 -3.49
N ALA A 31 -12.08 4.03 -4.73
CA ALA A 31 -12.32 3.15 -5.86
C ALA A 31 -11.63 1.78 -5.71
N GLU A 32 -10.35 1.79 -5.34
CA GLU A 32 -9.58 0.56 -5.13
C GLU A 32 -10.08 -0.25 -3.92
N SER A 33 -10.52 0.43 -2.84
CA SER A 33 -11.16 -0.25 -1.70
C SER A 33 -12.41 -1.02 -2.12
N ALA A 34 -13.21 -0.49 -3.03
CA ALA A 34 -14.38 -1.20 -3.56
C ALA A 34 -13.97 -2.45 -4.33
N ILE A 35 -12.93 -2.35 -5.18
CA ILE A 35 -12.39 -3.50 -5.94
C ILE A 35 -11.89 -4.58 -4.98
N PHE A 36 -11.03 -4.23 -4.01
CA PHE A 36 -10.53 -5.18 -3.01
C PHE A 36 -11.67 -5.84 -2.22
N THR A 37 -12.70 -5.08 -1.85
CA THR A 37 -13.88 -5.63 -1.15
C THR A 37 -14.56 -6.72 -1.96
N ILE A 38 -14.70 -6.56 -3.28
CA ILE A 38 -15.27 -7.60 -4.16
C ILE A 38 -14.44 -8.88 -4.09
N PHE A 39 -13.11 -8.79 -4.18
CA PHE A 39 -12.23 -9.96 -4.14
C PHE A 39 -12.20 -10.61 -2.75
N VAL A 40 -12.23 -9.84 -1.67
CA VAL A 40 -12.35 -10.35 -0.30
C VAL A 40 -13.66 -11.12 -0.11
N VAL A 41 -14.77 -10.54 -0.53
CA VAL A 41 -16.09 -11.19 -0.46
C VAL A 41 -16.11 -12.47 -1.31
N ALA A 42 -15.55 -12.44 -2.51
CA ALA A 42 -15.43 -13.63 -3.36
C ALA A 42 -14.61 -14.73 -2.68
N TYR A 43 -13.46 -14.38 -2.08
CA TYR A 43 -12.64 -15.35 -1.34
C TYR A 43 -13.43 -15.99 -0.19
N LEU A 44 -14.10 -15.19 0.66
CA LEU A 44 -14.91 -15.68 1.77
C LEU A 44 -16.11 -16.52 1.30
N PHE A 45 -16.76 -16.14 0.22
CA PHE A 45 -17.89 -16.86 -0.33
C PHE A 45 -17.51 -18.24 -0.84
N TYR A 46 -16.34 -18.39 -1.47
CA TYR A 46 -15.85 -19.65 -2.01
C TYR A 46 -15.01 -20.46 -1.02
N LEU A 47 -14.73 -19.94 0.17
CA LEU A 47 -13.98 -20.63 1.20
C LEU A 47 -14.68 -21.94 1.59
N GLY A 48 -13.92 -23.04 1.58
CA GLY A 48 -14.43 -24.39 1.89
C GLY A 48 -15.30 -25.04 0.80
N LYS A 49 -15.50 -24.39 -0.36
CA LYS A 49 -16.30 -24.92 -1.48
C LYS A 49 -15.46 -25.64 -2.54
N SER A 50 -14.14 -25.73 -2.38
CA SER A 50 -13.29 -26.53 -3.25
C SER A 50 -13.51 -28.00 -2.97
N ILE A 51 -13.95 -28.77 -3.98
CA ILE A 51 -14.29 -30.19 -3.87
C ILE A 51 -13.04 -31.05 -4.09
N THR A 52 -12.03 -30.55 -4.81
CA THR A 52 -10.82 -31.25 -5.20
C THR A 52 -9.58 -30.38 -5.05
N GLY A 53 -8.42 -31.04 -4.89
CA GLY A 53 -7.13 -30.35 -4.80
C GLY A 53 -6.77 -29.85 -3.40
N PRO A 54 -5.61 -29.21 -3.25
CA PRO A 54 -5.09 -28.79 -1.96
C PRO A 54 -5.98 -27.73 -1.29
N THR A 55 -6.13 -27.85 0.03
CA THR A 55 -6.92 -26.91 0.85
C THR A 55 -6.02 -25.83 1.48
N PRO A 56 -6.58 -24.66 1.87
CA PRO A 56 -5.80 -23.61 2.52
C PRO A 56 -5.03 -24.09 3.75
N ARG A 57 -5.64 -25.00 4.54
CA ARG A 57 -5.03 -25.54 5.78
C ARG A 57 -3.79 -26.41 5.52
N GLU A 58 -3.73 -27.05 4.37
CA GLU A 58 -2.63 -27.97 4.01
C GLU A 58 -1.43 -27.23 3.43
N VAL A 59 -1.65 -26.14 2.70
CA VAL A 59 -0.62 -25.53 1.87
C VAL A 59 -0.19 -24.13 2.29
N LEU A 60 -1.04 -23.36 3.02
CA LEU A 60 -0.68 -22.01 3.43
C LEU A 60 0.15 -22.01 4.72
N GLU A 61 1.31 -21.38 4.66
CA GLU A 61 2.09 -20.98 5.82
C GLU A 61 1.88 -19.50 6.09
N THR A 62 1.86 -19.12 7.38
CA THR A 62 1.64 -17.72 7.75
C THR A 62 2.91 -16.90 7.51
N PRO A 63 2.93 -15.95 6.57
CA PRO A 63 4.14 -15.17 6.23
C PRO A 63 4.39 -14.04 7.25
N ILE A 64 4.57 -14.38 8.53
CA ILE A 64 4.68 -13.40 9.63
C ILE A 64 5.86 -12.47 9.42
N PHE A 65 7.05 -12.99 9.08
CA PHE A 65 8.24 -12.19 8.88
C PHE A 65 8.04 -11.13 7.78
N TYR A 66 7.54 -11.54 6.62
CA TYR A 66 7.31 -10.64 5.48
C TYR A 66 6.18 -9.63 5.76
N THR A 67 5.17 -10.03 6.52
CA THR A 67 4.11 -9.13 7.01
C THR A 67 4.68 -8.06 7.93
N ILE A 68 5.56 -8.42 8.88
CA ILE A 68 6.23 -7.44 9.75
C ILE A 68 7.10 -6.49 8.91
N CYS A 69 7.82 -6.98 7.91
CA CYS A 69 8.60 -6.12 7.01
C CYS A 69 7.70 -5.09 6.32
N LEU A 70 6.59 -5.52 5.72
CA LEU A 70 5.68 -4.63 5.02
C LEU A 70 5.06 -3.58 5.96
N LEU A 71 4.53 -4.00 7.11
CA LEU A 71 3.94 -3.08 8.09
C LEU A 71 4.97 -2.12 8.69
N SER A 72 6.22 -2.56 8.89
CA SER A 72 7.31 -1.69 9.34
C SER A 72 7.66 -0.63 8.30
N SER A 73 7.46 -0.92 7.01
CA SER A 73 7.68 0.04 5.93
C SER A 73 6.74 1.24 5.99
N SER A 74 5.54 1.08 6.54
CA SER A 74 4.60 2.19 6.86
C SER A 74 5.20 3.19 7.84
N LEU A 75 5.91 2.71 8.85
CA LEU A 75 6.58 3.59 9.81
C LEU A 75 7.74 4.34 9.16
N THR A 76 8.55 3.63 8.36
CA THR A 76 9.72 4.24 7.72
C THR A 76 9.32 5.31 6.70
N ILE A 77 8.30 5.09 5.88
CA ILE A 77 7.83 6.11 4.92
C ILE A 77 7.23 7.33 5.63
N HIS A 78 6.50 7.11 6.72
CA HIS A 78 5.94 8.20 7.52
C HIS A 78 7.05 9.11 8.10
N PHE A 79 8.09 8.50 8.68
CA PHE A 79 9.23 9.26 9.20
C PHE A 79 10.05 9.91 8.08
N ALA A 80 10.20 9.24 6.93
CA ALA A 80 10.85 9.83 5.76
C ALA A 80 10.14 11.12 5.32
N ALA A 81 8.82 11.10 5.17
CA ALA A 81 8.05 12.29 4.81
C ALA A 81 8.24 13.44 5.82
N LYS A 82 8.26 13.13 7.13
CA LYS A 82 8.56 14.12 8.18
C LYS A 82 9.98 14.69 8.11
N CYS A 83 10.98 13.85 7.81
CA CYS A 83 12.35 14.31 7.64
C CYS A 83 12.48 15.27 6.46
N LEU A 84 11.81 14.97 5.33
CA LEU A 84 11.80 15.89 4.18
C LEU A 84 11.13 17.23 4.52
N ALA A 85 10.01 17.21 5.21
CA ALA A 85 9.32 18.44 5.66
C ALA A 85 10.21 19.31 6.58
N ARG A 86 11.16 18.69 7.30
CA ARG A 86 12.16 19.37 8.15
C ARG A 86 13.47 19.69 7.44
N SER A 87 13.56 19.53 6.12
CA SER A 87 14.78 19.76 5.32
C SER A 87 15.94 18.78 5.63
N ILE A 88 15.70 17.64 6.29
CA ILE A 88 16.73 16.65 6.62
C ILE A 88 16.79 15.61 5.49
N THR A 89 17.35 16.02 4.34
CA THR A 89 17.33 15.22 3.10
C THR A 89 18.06 13.89 3.23
N PHE A 90 19.17 13.82 3.97
CA PHE A 90 19.91 12.57 4.16
C PHE A 90 19.09 11.51 4.90
N ALA A 91 18.45 11.91 6.01
CA ALA A 91 17.58 11.00 6.76
C ALA A 91 16.34 10.60 5.94
N PHE A 92 15.78 11.52 5.15
CA PHE A 92 14.73 11.20 4.18
C PHE A 92 15.15 10.07 3.25
N LEU A 93 16.29 10.21 2.56
CA LEU A 93 16.79 9.21 1.62
C LEU A 93 17.04 7.85 2.29
N GLY A 94 17.66 7.82 3.45
CA GLY A 94 17.92 6.58 4.19
C GLY A 94 16.64 5.84 4.54
N LEU A 95 15.66 6.53 5.12
CA LEU A 95 14.36 5.95 5.47
C LEU A 95 13.54 5.56 4.25
N TRP A 96 13.63 6.33 3.16
CA TRP A 96 12.95 6.03 1.90
C TRP A 96 13.49 4.76 1.23
N LEU A 97 14.79 4.60 1.17
CA LEU A 97 15.43 3.38 0.67
C LEU A 97 15.12 2.18 1.56
N LEU A 98 15.08 2.36 2.87
CA LEU A 98 14.66 1.32 3.81
C LEU A 98 13.22 0.88 3.53
N THR A 99 12.30 1.82 3.25
CA THR A 99 10.92 1.48 2.85
C THR A 99 10.89 0.60 1.60
N ILE A 100 11.66 0.97 0.57
CA ILE A 100 11.76 0.19 -0.68
C ILE A 100 12.31 -1.21 -0.41
N THR A 101 13.34 -1.33 0.44
CA THR A 101 13.93 -2.63 0.79
C THR A 101 12.93 -3.52 1.51
N LEU A 102 12.21 -2.98 2.50
CA LEU A 102 11.21 -3.73 3.26
C LEU A 102 10.02 -4.18 2.40
N GLY A 103 9.52 -3.31 1.51
CA GLY A 103 8.49 -3.68 0.54
C GLY A 103 8.98 -4.70 -0.49
N GLY A 104 10.24 -4.59 -0.93
CA GLY A 104 10.89 -5.57 -1.81
C GLY A 104 11.04 -6.94 -1.18
N LEU A 105 11.40 -7.00 0.11
CA LEU A 105 11.45 -8.24 0.88
C LEU A 105 10.07 -8.91 0.98
N PHE A 106 9.02 -8.13 1.14
CA PHE A 106 7.65 -8.65 1.12
C PHE A 106 7.30 -9.29 -0.23
N LEU A 107 7.56 -8.62 -1.35
CA LEU A 107 7.33 -9.20 -2.68
C LEU A 107 8.16 -10.46 -2.93
N TYR A 108 9.41 -10.46 -2.46
CA TYR A 108 10.28 -11.64 -2.54
C TYR A 108 9.66 -12.84 -1.78
N GLY A 109 9.17 -12.61 -0.56
CA GLY A 109 8.47 -13.64 0.23
C GLY A 109 7.21 -14.14 -0.45
N THR A 110 6.41 -13.26 -1.04
CA THR A 110 5.22 -13.64 -1.82
C THR A 110 5.60 -14.48 -3.04
N ALA A 111 6.67 -14.11 -3.75
CA ALA A 111 7.16 -14.89 -4.89
C ALA A 111 7.65 -16.29 -4.47
N GLN A 112 8.35 -16.41 -3.33
CA GLN A 112 8.76 -17.70 -2.78
C GLN A 112 7.56 -18.56 -2.39
N GLU A 113 6.55 -17.98 -1.72
CA GLU A 113 5.32 -18.69 -1.37
C GLU A 113 4.62 -19.22 -2.63
N TRP A 114 4.47 -18.38 -3.67
CA TRP A 114 3.86 -18.82 -4.94
C TRP A 114 4.67 -19.90 -5.63
N HIS A 115 6.00 -19.79 -5.64
CA HIS A 115 6.86 -20.84 -6.19
C HIS A 115 6.58 -22.19 -5.50
N ARG A 116 6.55 -22.20 -4.16
CA ARG A 116 6.25 -23.39 -3.38
C ARG A 116 4.84 -23.95 -3.69
N LEU A 117 3.81 -23.06 -3.68
CA LEU A 117 2.44 -23.48 -3.97
C LEU A 117 2.29 -24.12 -5.35
N ILE A 118 2.95 -23.56 -6.36
CA ILE A 118 2.85 -24.05 -7.74
C ILE A 118 3.65 -25.34 -7.94
N TYR A 119 4.91 -25.37 -7.50
CA TYR A 119 5.82 -26.48 -7.84
C TYR A 119 5.77 -27.64 -6.85
N GLU A 120 5.50 -27.40 -5.57
CA GLU A 120 5.45 -28.45 -4.56
C GLU A 120 4.04 -28.96 -4.31
N HIS A 121 3.03 -28.07 -4.34
CA HIS A 121 1.64 -28.44 -4.07
C HIS A 121 0.74 -28.50 -5.31
N GLY A 122 1.25 -28.14 -6.49
CA GLY A 122 0.49 -28.15 -7.74
C GLY A 122 -0.70 -27.17 -7.74
N LEU A 123 -0.70 -26.19 -6.82
CA LEU A 123 -1.77 -25.21 -6.72
C LEU A 123 -1.53 -24.07 -7.72
N THR A 124 -2.37 -23.99 -8.73
CA THR A 124 -2.39 -22.90 -9.72
C THR A 124 -3.71 -22.14 -9.67
N ILE A 125 -3.81 -21.05 -10.39
CA ILE A 125 -5.04 -20.28 -10.48
C ILE A 125 -6.22 -21.09 -11.06
N SER A 126 -5.95 -22.13 -11.85
CA SER A 126 -6.94 -22.99 -12.50
C SER A 126 -7.18 -24.33 -11.78
N THR A 127 -6.46 -24.62 -10.70
CA THR A 127 -6.54 -25.92 -10.02
C THR A 127 -7.89 -26.10 -9.33
N ASN A 128 -8.37 -25.12 -8.58
CA ASN A 128 -9.64 -25.15 -7.86
C ASN A 128 -10.11 -23.74 -7.48
N LEU A 129 -11.29 -23.63 -6.87
CA LEU A 129 -11.87 -22.33 -6.46
C LEU A 129 -10.99 -21.59 -5.44
N PHE A 130 -10.33 -22.32 -4.54
CA PHE A 130 -9.38 -21.73 -3.62
C PHE A 130 -8.20 -21.11 -4.36
N GLY A 131 -7.54 -21.84 -5.26
CA GLY A 131 -6.43 -21.31 -6.08
C GLY A 131 -6.85 -20.07 -6.86
N THR A 132 -8.02 -20.11 -7.53
CA THR A 132 -8.55 -18.96 -8.29
C THR A 132 -8.71 -17.73 -7.40
N THR A 133 -9.39 -17.85 -6.26
CA THR A 133 -9.67 -16.70 -5.38
C THR A 133 -8.44 -16.21 -4.63
N TYR A 134 -7.56 -17.12 -4.20
CA TYR A 134 -6.29 -16.81 -3.55
C TYR A 134 -5.36 -15.99 -4.47
N TYR A 135 -5.05 -16.54 -5.65
CA TYR A 135 -4.15 -15.85 -6.59
C TYR A 135 -4.75 -14.55 -7.11
N SER A 136 -6.08 -14.46 -7.27
CA SER A 136 -6.71 -13.21 -7.65
C SER A 136 -6.60 -12.13 -6.58
N LEU A 137 -6.88 -12.46 -5.32
CA LEU A 137 -6.85 -11.49 -4.21
C LEU A 137 -5.41 -11.09 -3.84
N VAL A 138 -4.53 -12.08 -3.59
CA VAL A 138 -3.12 -11.82 -3.23
C VAL A 138 -2.35 -11.24 -4.42
N GLY A 139 -2.67 -11.66 -5.64
CA GLY A 139 -2.07 -11.13 -6.87
C GLY A 139 -2.45 -9.67 -7.14
N LEU A 140 -3.70 -9.32 -6.94
CA LEU A 140 -4.14 -7.92 -7.02
C LEU A 140 -3.37 -7.05 -6.00
N HIS A 141 -3.22 -7.54 -4.76
CA HIS A 141 -2.44 -6.85 -3.75
C HIS A 141 -0.95 -6.73 -4.14
N ALA A 142 -0.32 -7.82 -4.57
CA ALA A 142 1.07 -7.82 -5.02
C ALA A 142 1.31 -6.86 -6.21
N PHE A 143 0.35 -6.72 -7.10
CA PHE A 143 0.36 -5.73 -8.18
C PHE A 143 0.40 -4.30 -7.61
N HIS A 144 -0.43 -3.98 -6.60
CA HIS A 144 -0.45 -2.65 -5.98
C HIS A 144 0.85 -2.35 -5.21
N VAL A 145 1.42 -3.34 -4.50
CA VAL A 145 2.73 -3.19 -3.85
C VAL A 145 3.81 -2.91 -4.90
N THR A 146 3.80 -3.63 -6.02
CA THR A 146 4.75 -3.43 -7.12
C THR A 146 4.63 -2.03 -7.72
N ALA A 147 3.41 -1.58 -8.01
CA ALA A 147 3.17 -0.22 -8.50
C ALA A 147 3.67 0.84 -7.50
N GLY A 148 3.41 0.64 -6.21
CA GLY A 148 3.93 1.49 -5.15
C GLY A 148 5.46 1.52 -5.12
N LEU A 149 6.13 0.36 -5.18
CA LEU A 149 7.59 0.28 -5.21
C LEU A 149 8.19 0.98 -6.43
N ILE A 150 7.56 0.87 -7.60
CA ILE A 150 8.01 1.61 -8.79
C ILE A 150 7.94 3.12 -8.55
N MET A 151 6.84 3.61 -7.99
CA MET A 151 6.69 5.03 -7.66
C MET A 151 7.73 5.48 -6.61
N LEU A 152 7.97 4.67 -5.57
CA LEU A 152 9.00 4.95 -4.57
C LEU A 152 10.41 4.96 -5.18
N ALA A 153 10.71 4.02 -6.09
CA ALA A 153 12.00 3.96 -6.79
C ALA A 153 12.24 5.19 -7.66
N ILE A 154 11.21 5.68 -8.38
CA ILE A 154 11.31 6.92 -9.15
C ILE A 154 11.69 8.10 -8.23
N VAL A 155 11.03 8.24 -7.08
CA VAL A 155 11.36 9.29 -6.10
C VAL A 155 12.77 9.11 -5.56
N ALA A 156 13.22 7.87 -5.30
CA ALA A 156 14.58 7.59 -4.83
C ALA A 156 15.63 8.06 -5.85
N VAL A 157 15.43 7.79 -7.14
CA VAL A 157 16.32 8.25 -8.21
C VAL A 157 16.41 9.78 -8.25
N PHE A 158 15.27 10.50 -8.17
CA PHE A 158 15.28 11.95 -8.08
C PHE A 158 15.92 12.47 -6.79
N GLY A 159 15.74 11.77 -5.68
CA GLY A 159 16.34 12.10 -4.40
C GLY A 159 17.87 11.97 -4.43
N LEU A 160 18.39 10.86 -4.98
CA LEU A 160 19.82 10.63 -5.17
C LEU A 160 20.45 11.64 -6.12
N ALA A 161 19.70 12.09 -7.14
CA ALA A 161 20.12 13.17 -8.04
C ALA A 161 20.02 14.58 -7.41
N GLY A 162 19.70 14.72 -6.12
CA GLY A 162 19.59 16.00 -5.42
C GLY A 162 18.41 16.88 -5.86
N ARG A 163 17.43 16.30 -6.56
CA ARG A 163 16.28 17.03 -7.12
C ARG A 163 15.05 17.06 -6.21
N VAL A 164 15.09 16.34 -5.07
CA VAL A 164 13.99 16.32 -4.08
C VAL A 164 14.28 17.34 -2.99
N SER A 165 13.34 18.23 -2.75
CA SER A 165 13.42 19.30 -1.74
C SER A 165 12.10 19.44 -1.00
N VAL A 166 12.05 20.26 0.05
CA VAL A 166 10.84 20.56 0.83
C VAL A 166 9.66 21.01 -0.05
N LYS A 167 9.93 21.64 -1.19
CA LYS A 167 8.87 22.06 -2.13
C LYS A 167 8.05 20.89 -2.67
N GLN A 168 8.61 19.68 -2.69
CA GLN A 168 7.93 18.47 -3.12
C GLN A 168 7.27 17.69 -1.96
N SER A 169 7.37 18.15 -0.71
CA SER A 169 6.84 17.45 0.48
C SER A 169 5.36 17.05 0.32
N GLY A 170 4.53 17.90 -0.28
CA GLY A 170 3.13 17.58 -0.56
C GLY A 170 2.92 16.41 -1.53
N ARG A 171 3.82 16.24 -2.52
CA ARG A 171 3.77 15.07 -3.44
C ARG A 171 4.21 13.79 -2.74
N ILE A 172 5.23 13.89 -1.90
CA ILE A 172 5.72 12.78 -1.08
C ILE A 172 4.64 12.32 -0.08
N GLU A 173 3.90 13.26 0.51
CA GLU A 173 2.78 12.96 1.40
C GLU A 173 1.65 12.21 0.67
N VAL A 174 1.30 12.61 -0.56
CA VAL A 174 0.31 11.91 -1.38
C VAL A 174 0.76 10.47 -1.69
N LEU A 175 2.04 10.26 -1.99
CA LEU A 175 2.58 8.93 -2.24
C LEU A 175 2.60 8.08 -0.95
N SER A 176 2.90 8.69 0.20
CA SER A 176 2.79 8.02 1.50
C SER A 176 1.36 7.58 1.81
N MET A 177 0.34 8.38 1.44
CA MET A 177 -1.07 7.98 1.59
C MET A 177 -1.38 6.71 0.78
N TYR A 178 -0.88 6.61 -0.46
CA TYR A 178 -1.03 5.40 -1.26
C TYR A 178 -0.38 4.19 -0.59
N TRP A 179 0.86 4.34 -0.10
CA TRP A 179 1.59 3.25 0.55
C TRP A 179 0.87 2.75 1.81
N HIS A 180 0.41 3.67 2.66
CA HIS A 180 -0.38 3.31 3.85
C HIS A 180 -1.69 2.61 3.49
N PHE A 181 -2.35 2.99 2.40
CA PHE A 181 -3.53 2.29 1.90
C PHE A 181 -3.19 0.85 1.51
N VAL A 182 -2.12 0.64 0.75
CA VAL A 182 -1.66 -0.70 0.36
C VAL A 182 -1.37 -1.56 1.58
N ASP A 183 -0.67 -1.03 2.59
CA ASP A 183 -0.39 -1.73 3.84
C ASP A 183 -1.67 -2.06 4.64
N ALA A 184 -2.64 -1.13 4.68
CA ALA A 184 -3.94 -1.38 5.33
C ALA A 184 -4.73 -2.49 4.63
N VAL A 185 -4.71 -2.52 3.30
CA VAL A 185 -5.31 -3.61 2.51
C VAL A 185 -4.64 -4.94 2.84
N TRP A 186 -3.30 -4.97 3.00
CA TRP A 186 -2.61 -6.21 3.39
C TRP A 186 -3.10 -6.76 4.72
N VAL A 187 -3.35 -5.91 5.72
CA VAL A 187 -3.90 -6.36 7.02
C VAL A 187 -5.23 -7.08 6.83
N VAL A 188 -6.10 -6.58 5.95
CA VAL A 188 -7.38 -7.25 5.61
C VAL A 188 -7.13 -8.57 4.89
N VAL A 189 -6.28 -8.56 3.84
CA VAL A 189 -5.94 -9.75 3.06
C VAL A 189 -5.30 -10.82 3.96
N PHE A 190 -4.35 -10.45 4.79
CA PHE A 190 -3.69 -11.35 5.73
C PHE A 190 -4.68 -11.98 6.70
N THR A 191 -5.58 -11.18 7.28
CA THR A 191 -6.61 -11.66 8.20
C THR A 191 -7.54 -12.65 7.51
N VAL A 192 -8.01 -12.32 6.32
CA VAL A 192 -8.98 -13.14 5.60
C VAL A 192 -8.35 -14.44 5.07
N VAL A 193 -7.15 -14.37 4.53
CA VAL A 193 -6.50 -15.52 3.88
C VAL A 193 -5.82 -16.44 4.89
N TYR A 194 -5.06 -15.88 5.83
CA TYR A 194 -4.18 -16.65 6.70
C TYR A 194 -4.73 -16.90 8.12
N LEU A 195 -5.69 -16.08 8.59
CA LEU A 195 -6.30 -16.29 9.90
C LEU A 195 -7.70 -16.92 9.82
N LEU A 196 -8.57 -16.45 8.91
CA LEU A 196 -9.92 -16.96 8.74
C LEU A 196 -9.99 -18.12 7.72
N GLY A 197 -9.17 -18.03 6.67
CA GLY A 197 -9.15 -18.96 5.55
C GLY A 197 -8.44 -20.28 5.82
N ARG A 198 -7.76 -20.38 6.96
CA ARG A 198 -6.94 -21.53 7.35
C ARG A 198 -7.63 -22.50 8.33
#